data_e012b7deb0a21a959ca3c5caeca4da8d
#
_entry.id   e012b7deb0a21a959ca3c5caeca4da8d
#
_cell.length_a   1.000
_cell.length_b   1.000
_cell.length_c   1.000
_cell.angle_alpha   90.00
_cell.angle_beta   90.00
_cell.angle_gamma   90.00
#
_symmetry.space_group_name_H-M   'P 1'
#
loop_
_entity.id
_entity.type
_entity.pdbx_description
1 polymer ?
#
loop_
_entity_poly.entity_id
_entity_poly.type
_entity_poly.pdbx_seq_one_letter_code
_entity_poly.pdbx_strand_id
1 'polypeptide(L)'
;SLSEKEVYAPGYPDGSKLALVRYPHGGTFEIPICTVNNKNKDAIKMIGKDSIDAIGINSKVAERLSGADFDGDTVMCIPTHDRAGKVKIASRPPLEGLEGFDPKMNYQGEKKTGSDGKEHWYRDGREYQLMKKTDTEMGKISNLITDMTIIGATDDELARAVRHSMVVIDAEKHHLDYKQSEKDNNIQALKQNCLLYTS
;
A
#
# COMPACT_ATOMS: atom_id res chain seq x y z
N SER A 1 -0.95 -1.66 23.81
CA SER A 1 -0.75 -1.90 22.38
C SER A 1 0.59 -1.33 21.92
N LEU A 2 1.09 -1.78 20.77
CA LEU A 2 2.30 -1.23 20.13
C LEU A 2 2.03 0.20 19.64
N SER A 3 3.03 1.08 19.72
CA SER A 3 2.97 2.41 19.12
C SER A 3 3.26 2.36 17.61
N GLU A 4 3.02 3.49 16.91
CA GLU A 4 3.31 3.66 15.47
C GLU A 4 4.82 3.58 15.12
N LYS A 5 5.69 3.54 16.13
CA LYS A 5 7.14 3.47 15.97
C LYS A 5 7.72 2.14 16.43
N GLU A 6 6.85 1.20 16.80
CA GLU A 6 7.27 -0.09 17.37
C GLU A 6 6.79 -1.26 16.50
N VAL A 7 7.56 -2.33 16.55
CA VAL A 7 7.22 -3.64 15.99
C VAL A 7 7.52 -4.72 17.03
N TYR A 8 6.62 -5.68 17.20
CA TYR A 8 6.92 -6.91 17.91
C TYR A 8 7.52 -7.90 16.90
N ALA A 9 8.74 -8.33 17.12
CA ALA A 9 9.47 -9.20 16.21
C ALA A 9 10.41 -10.14 16.97
N PRO A 10 9.92 -11.33 17.44
CA PRO A 10 10.68 -12.22 18.31
C PRO A 10 11.98 -12.75 17.68
N GLY A 11 12.05 -12.82 16.35
CA GLY A 11 13.26 -13.21 15.62
C GLY A 11 14.39 -12.17 15.61
N TYR A 12 14.17 -10.98 16.19
CA TYR A 12 15.15 -9.89 16.21
C TYR A 12 15.42 -9.38 17.63
N PRO A 13 16.61 -8.84 17.91
CA PRO A 13 16.96 -8.31 19.23
C PRO A 13 16.03 -7.16 19.66
N ASP A 14 15.57 -7.19 20.91
CA ASP A 14 14.80 -6.12 21.51
C ASP A 14 15.55 -4.77 21.44
N GLY A 15 14.87 -3.68 21.05
CA GLY A 15 15.47 -2.37 20.88
C GLY A 15 16.19 -2.15 19.54
N SER A 16 16.37 -3.18 18.70
CA SER A 16 16.90 -3.01 17.34
C SER A 16 15.89 -2.28 16.44
N LYS A 17 16.36 -1.76 15.29
CA LYS A 17 15.48 -1.10 14.32
C LYS A 17 15.36 -1.91 13.04
N LEU A 18 14.13 -2.06 12.57
CA LEU A 18 13.79 -2.75 11.33
C LEU A 18 13.12 -1.78 10.36
N ALA A 19 13.55 -1.80 9.10
CA ALA A 19 12.76 -1.26 8.00
C ALA A 19 11.81 -2.36 7.52
N LEU A 20 10.53 -2.04 7.39
CA LEU A 20 9.48 -2.96 6.97
C LEU A 20 9.10 -2.68 5.53
N VAL A 21 9.11 -3.70 4.67
CA VAL A 21 8.77 -3.58 3.25
C VAL A 21 7.77 -4.65 2.86
N ARG A 22 6.62 -4.23 2.36
CA ARG A 22 5.61 -5.10 1.75
C ARG A 22 5.49 -4.80 0.27
N TYR A 23 5.48 -5.83 -0.57
CA TYR A 23 5.30 -5.68 -2.01
C TYR A 23 3.83 -5.93 -2.41
N PRO A 24 3.35 -5.20 -3.43
CA PRO A 24 4.00 -4.06 -4.11
C PRO A 24 3.98 -2.80 -3.22
N HIS A 25 4.98 -1.93 -3.33
CA HIS A 25 5.00 -0.65 -2.62
C HIS A 25 5.22 0.53 -3.58
N GLY A 26 4.69 1.71 -3.22
CA GLY A 26 4.74 2.90 -4.05
C GLY A 26 6.04 3.70 -3.93
N GLY A 27 6.87 3.42 -2.91
CA GLY A 27 8.12 4.14 -2.73
C GLY A 27 8.57 4.22 -1.26
N THR A 28 9.55 5.07 -0.99
CA THR A 28 10.20 5.18 0.33
C THR A 28 9.29 5.68 1.45
N PHE A 29 8.16 6.30 1.13
CA PHE A 29 7.11 6.72 2.06
C PHE A 29 6.28 5.53 2.60
N GLU A 30 6.33 4.37 1.95
CA GLU A 30 5.73 3.11 2.39
C GLU A 30 6.73 2.16 3.06
N ILE A 31 7.87 2.66 3.51
CA ILE A 31 8.91 1.90 4.23
C ILE A 31 9.03 2.44 5.65
N PRO A 32 8.18 2.03 6.60
CA PRO A 32 8.32 2.44 7.99
C PRO A 32 9.56 1.82 8.62
N ILE A 33 10.24 2.60 9.48
CA ILE A 33 11.34 2.11 10.33
C ILE A 33 10.81 2.06 11.76
N CYS A 34 10.74 0.85 12.30
CA CYS A 34 10.21 0.58 13.64
C CYS A 34 11.28 0.04 14.58
N THR A 35 11.13 0.35 15.87
CA THR A 35 11.97 -0.22 16.94
C THR A 35 11.33 -1.51 17.46
N VAL A 36 12.11 -2.56 17.58
CA VAL A 36 11.65 -3.86 18.12
C VAL A 36 11.33 -3.71 19.60
N ASN A 37 10.08 -4.05 19.96
CA ASN A 37 9.60 -4.12 21.35
C ASN A 37 9.06 -5.52 21.63
N ASN A 38 9.95 -6.42 22.04
CA ASN A 38 9.61 -7.80 22.38
C ASN A 38 9.09 -7.96 23.83
N LYS A 39 8.92 -6.85 24.55
CA LYS A 39 8.34 -6.82 25.91
C LYS A 39 6.85 -6.47 25.93
N ASN A 40 6.27 -6.18 24.78
CA ASN A 40 4.85 -5.83 24.66
C ASN A 40 3.98 -7.05 25.01
N LYS A 41 3.25 -6.95 26.13
CA LYS A 41 2.46 -8.07 26.68
C LYS A 41 1.32 -8.50 25.75
N ASP A 42 0.68 -7.56 25.08
CA ASP A 42 -0.43 -7.85 24.17
C ASP A 42 0.05 -8.62 22.95
N ALA A 43 1.17 -8.18 22.36
CA ALA A 43 1.77 -8.86 21.22
C ALA A 43 2.27 -10.25 21.57
N ILE A 44 2.90 -10.42 22.74
CA ILE A 44 3.30 -11.74 23.26
C ILE A 44 2.11 -12.68 23.41
N LYS A 45 0.98 -12.17 23.91
CA LYS A 45 -0.24 -12.95 24.10
C LYS A 45 -0.87 -13.38 22.77
N MET A 46 -0.82 -12.51 21.77
CA MET A 46 -1.46 -12.74 20.47
C MET A 46 -0.62 -13.61 19.53
N ILE A 47 0.69 -13.38 19.47
CA ILE A 47 1.60 -13.99 18.49
C ILE A 47 2.41 -15.13 19.10
N GLY A 48 2.80 -14.99 20.39
CA GLY A 48 3.68 -15.93 21.06
C GLY A 48 5.14 -15.46 21.09
N LYS A 49 5.93 -16.01 22.00
CA LYS A 49 7.35 -15.66 22.17
C LYS A 49 8.27 -16.33 21.15
N ASP A 50 7.86 -17.47 20.62
CA ASP A 50 8.67 -18.35 19.79
C ASP A 50 8.33 -18.24 18.28
N SER A 51 7.42 -17.36 17.91
CA SER A 51 6.98 -17.15 16.53
C SER A 51 7.96 -16.25 15.78
N ILE A 52 9.14 -16.79 15.46
CA ILE A 52 10.24 -16.03 14.83
C ILE A 52 9.96 -15.57 13.40
N ASP A 53 8.97 -16.13 12.76
CA ASP A 53 8.50 -15.89 11.39
C ASP A 53 7.27 -14.97 11.34
N ALA A 54 6.81 -14.47 12.48
CA ALA A 54 5.68 -13.54 12.57
C ALA A 54 6.08 -12.23 13.26
N ILE A 55 5.47 -11.15 12.83
CA ILE A 55 5.60 -9.82 13.46
C ILE A 55 4.25 -9.26 13.86
N GLY A 56 4.24 -8.41 14.88
CA GLY A 56 3.08 -7.61 15.27
C GLY A 56 3.35 -6.13 15.04
N ILE A 57 2.42 -5.44 14.42
CA ILE A 57 2.51 -4.01 14.13
C ILE A 57 1.24 -3.28 14.56
N ASN A 58 1.34 -1.96 14.72
CA ASN A 58 0.20 -1.08 14.91
C ASN A 58 -0.56 -0.90 13.56
N SER A 59 -1.87 -0.68 13.61
CA SER A 59 -2.68 -0.44 12.39
C SER A 59 -2.16 0.73 11.55
N LYS A 60 -1.65 1.79 12.16
CA LYS A 60 -1.03 2.92 11.45
C LYS A 60 0.24 2.53 10.69
N VAL A 61 1.00 1.56 11.21
CA VAL A 61 2.13 0.98 10.48
C VAL A 61 1.64 0.14 9.30
N ALA A 62 0.57 -0.63 9.49
CA ALA A 62 -0.04 -1.42 8.42
C ALA A 62 -0.54 -0.55 7.26
N GLU A 63 -1.20 0.57 7.55
CA GLU A 63 -1.63 1.56 6.55
C GLU A 63 -0.46 2.03 5.66
N ARG A 64 0.74 2.17 6.22
CA ARG A 64 1.96 2.54 5.50
C ARG A 64 2.60 1.39 4.71
N LEU A 65 2.16 0.17 4.87
CA LEU A 65 2.66 -1.02 4.20
C LEU A 65 1.75 -1.41 3.04
N SER A 66 1.50 -0.48 2.13
CA SER A 66 0.64 -0.70 0.94
C SER A 66 -0.75 -1.23 1.32
N GLY A 67 -1.31 -0.70 2.42
CA GLY A 67 -2.63 -1.11 2.91
C GLY A 67 -2.70 -2.55 3.42
N ALA A 68 -1.68 -3.01 4.13
CA ALA A 68 -1.72 -4.31 4.81
C ALA A 68 -2.95 -4.43 5.72
N ASP A 69 -3.66 -5.55 5.64
CA ASP A 69 -4.94 -5.75 6.32
C ASP A 69 -4.96 -6.92 7.34
N PHE A 70 -3.79 -7.46 7.66
CA PHE A 70 -3.59 -8.54 8.64
C PHE A 70 -4.23 -9.89 8.28
N ASP A 71 -4.50 -10.15 7.02
CA ASP A 71 -5.08 -11.41 6.52
C ASP A 71 -4.05 -12.49 6.14
N GLY A 72 -2.79 -12.32 6.54
CA GLY A 72 -1.67 -13.22 6.23
C GLY A 72 -0.62 -12.58 5.31
N ASP A 73 -0.54 -11.27 5.30
CA ASP A 73 0.45 -10.52 4.54
C ASP A 73 1.89 -10.89 4.89
N THR A 74 2.74 -10.94 3.88
CA THR A 74 4.18 -11.13 4.05
C THR A 74 4.91 -9.80 4.03
N VAL A 75 5.74 -9.54 5.04
CA VAL A 75 6.54 -8.33 5.18
C VAL A 75 8.01 -8.70 5.28
N MET A 76 8.85 -8.07 4.46
CA MET A 76 10.29 -8.17 4.56
C MET A 76 10.77 -7.27 5.71
N CYS A 77 11.50 -7.84 6.67
CA CYS A 77 12.10 -7.12 7.79
C CYS A 77 13.60 -6.95 7.53
N ILE A 78 14.06 -5.72 7.37
CA ILE A 78 15.47 -5.40 7.09
C ILE A 78 16.06 -4.70 8.31
N PRO A 79 17.03 -5.33 9.03
CA PRO A 79 17.74 -4.67 10.12
C PRO A 79 18.49 -3.43 9.62
N THR A 80 18.37 -2.30 10.34
CA THR A 80 19.12 -1.08 10.00
C THR A 80 20.57 -1.11 10.45
N HIS A 81 20.97 -2.17 11.15
CA HIS A 81 22.35 -2.46 11.52
C HIS A 81 22.63 -3.93 11.25
N ASP A 82 23.74 -4.20 10.61
CA ASP A 82 24.27 -5.54 10.36
C ASP A 82 25.67 -5.69 10.97
N ARG A 83 26.37 -6.82 10.67
CA ARG A 83 27.73 -7.07 11.16
C ARG A 83 28.77 -6.10 10.59
N ALA A 84 28.48 -5.46 9.44
CA ALA A 84 29.33 -4.49 8.81
C ALA A 84 29.08 -3.04 9.25
N GLY A 85 27.99 -2.80 10.03
CA GLY A 85 27.62 -1.50 10.56
C GLY A 85 26.20 -1.06 10.19
N LYS A 86 26.00 0.26 10.09
CA LYS A 86 24.70 0.85 9.82
C LYS A 86 24.31 0.73 8.35
N VAL A 87 23.20 0.07 8.09
CA VAL A 87 22.56 0.02 6.75
C VAL A 87 21.68 1.26 6.57
N LYS A 88 21.92 2.00 5.48
CA LYS A 88 21.06 3.15 5.12
C LYS A 88 19.86 2.66 4.34
N ILE A 89 18.68 2.81 4.92
CA ILE A 89 17.40 2.53 4.27
C ILE A 89 16.73 3.86 3.96
N ALA A 90 16.37 4.08 2.70
CA ALA A 90 15.60 5.24 2.31
C ALA A 90 14.16 5.07 2.86
N SER A 91 13.75 6.02 3.68
CA SER A 91 12.38 6.10 4.25
C SER A 91 11.94 7.54 4.28
N ARG A 92 10.68 7.81 4.00
CA ARG A 92 10.06 9.14 4.05
C ARG A 92 8.82 9.09 4.94
N PRO A 93 8.36 10.22 5.48
CA PRO A 93 7.04 10.31 6.08
C PRO A 93 5.95 9.85 5.11
N PRO A 94 4.77 9.40 5.61
CA PRO A 94 3.62 9.10 4.78
C PRO A 94 3.28 10.29 3.87
N LEU A 95 2.80 10.00 2.65
CA LEU A 95 2.31 11.06 1.77
C LEU A 95 1.01 11.63 2.34
N GLU A 96 0.89 12.94 2.33
CA GLU A 96 -0.35 13.63 2.68
C GLU A 96 -1.47 13.21 1.72
N GLY A 97 -2.69 13.03 2.26
CA GLY A 97 -3.86 12.63 1.48
C GLY A 97 -4.01 11.12 1.21
N LEU A 98 -3.17 10.27 1.80
CA LEU A 98 -3.37 8.82 1.82
C LEU A 98 -4.05 8.34 3.11
N GLU A 99 -3.90 9.08 4.21
CA GLU A 99 -4.48 8.72 5.50
C GLU A 99 -6.00 8.67 5.40
N GLY A 100 -6.59 7.54 5.82
CA GLY A 100 -8.04 7.33 5.79
C GLY A 100 -8.65 7.13 4.40
N PHE A 101 -7.85 7.04 3.34
CA PHE A 101 -8.36 6.72 2.02
C PHE A 101 -8.77 5.25 1.95
N ASP A 102 -10.06 5.00 1.70
CA ASP A 102 -10.64 3.67 1.53
C ASP A 102 -11.13 3.49 0.08
N PRO A 103 -10.49 2.60 -0.70
CA PRO A 103 -10.89 2.32 -2.08
C PRO A 103 -12.35 1.89 -2.23
N LYS A 104 -12.88 1.09 -1.29
CA LYS A 104 -14.26 0.59 -1.34
C LYS A 104 -15.25 1.71 -1.12
N MET A 105 -15.05 2.52 -0.07
CA MET A 105 -15.94 3.65 0.21
C MET A 105 -16.01 4.65 -0.96
N ASN A 106 -14.90 4.80 -1.68
CA ASN A 106 -14.81 5.78 -2.76
C ASN A 106 -15.24 5.25 -4.12
N TYR A 107 -15.07 3.95 -4.41
CA TYR A 107 -15.19 3.42 -5.77
C TYR A 107 -16.01 2.14 -5.92
N GLN A 108 -16.59 1.61 -4.84
CA GLN A 108 -17.51 0.48 -4.94
C GLN A 108 -18.93 0.98 -5.31
N GLY A 109 -19.50 0.36 -6.35
CA GLY A 109 -20.86 0.67 -6.77
C GLY A 109 -21.89 -0.35 -6.28
N GLU A 110 -23.10 -0.23 -6.79
CA GLU A 110 -24.23 -1.12 -6.52
C GLU A 110 -24.34 -2.18 -7.61
N LYS A 111 -24.58 -3.42 -7.20
CA LYS A 111 -24.86 -4.53 -8.11
C LYS A 111 -26.35 -4.57 -8.46
N LYS A 112 -26.66 -4.69 -9.77
CA LYS A 112 -28.03 -4.88 -10.27
C LYS A 112 -28.07 -6.01 -11.30
N THR A 113 -29.13 -6.80 -11.30
CA THR A 113 -29.37 -7.81 -12.33
C THR A 113 -30.04 -7.15 -13.52
N GLY A 114 -29.42 -7.24 -14.69
CA GLY A 114 -29.97 -6.72 -15.93
C GLY A 114 -31.09 -7.58 -16.50
N SER A 115 -31.76 -7.08 -17.53
CA SER A 115 -32.78 -7.82 -18.29
C SER A 115 -32.21 -9.04 -19.04
N ASP A 116 -30.90 -9.08 -19.23
CA ASP A 116 -30.12 -10.18 -19.80
C ASP A 116 -29.82 -11.31 -18.79
N GLY A 117 -30.25 -11.15 -17.52
CA GLY A 117 -29.98 -12.08 -16.43
C GLY A 117 -28.54 -12.00 -15.88
N LYS A 118 -27.72 -11.05 -16.34
CA LYS A 118 -26.34 -10.86 -15.87
C LYS A 118 -26.26 -9.80 -14.78
N GLU A 119 -25.18 -9.86 -14.01
CA GLU A 119 -24.85 -8.88 -12.99
C GLU A 119 -24.12 -7.69 -13.62
N HIS A 120 -24.63 -6.50 -13.34
CA HIS A 120 -24.08 -5.22 -13.76
C HIS A 120 -23.80 -4.35 -12.55
N TRP A 121 -22.77 -3.54 -12.63
CA TRP A 121 -22.36 -2.67 -11.53
C TRP A 121 -22.55 -1.21 -11.91
N TYR A 122 -23.17 -0.46 -11.00
CA TYR A 122 -23.55 0.93 -11.21
C TYR A 122 -23.00 1.81 -10.10
N ARG A 123 -22.50 2.98 -10.46
CA ARG A 123 -22.13 4.03 -9.53
C ARG A 123 -22.65 5.37 -10.04
N ASP A 124 -23.31 6.14 -9.16
CA ASP A 124 -23.95 7.40 -9.51
C ASP A 124 -24.86 7.30 -10.75
N GLY A 125 -25.64 6.21 -10.83
CA GLY A 125 -26.57 5.94 -11.94
C GLY A 125 -25.91 5.47 -13.23
N ARG A 126 -24.60 5.36 -13.31
CA ARG A 126 -23.84 4.95 -14.49
C ARG A 126 -23.25 3.55 -14.31
N GLU A 127 -23.45 2.72 -15.32
CA GLU A 127 -22.80 1.42 -15.39
C GLU A 127 -21.30 1.57 -15.63
N TYR A 128 -20.48 0.75 -14.99
CA TYR A 128 -19.04 0.70 -15.21
C TYR A 128 -18.53 -0.73 -15.43
N GLN A 129 -17.41 -0.82 -16.14
CA GLN A 129 -16.77 -2.09 -16.45
C GLN A 129 -15.90 -2.58 -15.30
N LEU A 130 -16.05 -3.85 -14.94
CA LEU A 130 -15.20 -4.51 -13.97
C LEU A 130 -13.81 -4.77 -14.54
N MET A 131 -12.82 -4.74 -13.65
CA MET A 131 -11.46 -5.12 -13.99
C MET A 131 -11.36 -6.62 -14.31
N LYS A 132 -10.56 -6.95 -15.32
CA LYS A 132 -10.34 -8.33 -15.77
C LYS A 132 -8.88 -8.76 -15.72
N LYS A 133 -7.94 -7.82 -15.57
CA LYS A 133 -6.49 -8.07 -15.63
C LYS A 133 -5.77 -7.19 -14.62
N THR A 134 -5.92 -7.50 -13.35
CA THR A 134 -5.29 -6.76 -12.24
C THR A 134 -3.79 -6.66 -12.43
N ASP A 135 -3.09 -7.75 -12.77
CA ASP A 135 -1.64 -7.76 -12.96
C ASP A 135 -1.17 -6.74 -13.99
N THR A 136 -1.89 -6.63 -15.11
CA THR A 136 -1.54 -5.69 -16.18
C THR A 136 -1.71 -4.24 -15.73
N GLU A 137 -2.81 -3.92 -15.05
CA GLU A 137 -3.08 -2.56 -14.59
C GLU A 137 -2.18 -2.19 -13.41
N MET A 138 -1.89 -3.14 -12.51
CA MET A 138 -0.90 -2.96 -11.45
C MET A 138 0.49 -2.70 -11.99
N GLY A 139 0.92 -3.45 -13.01
CA GLY A 139 2.21 -3.22 -13.69
C GLY A 139 2.33 -1.81 -14.24
N LYS A 140 1.28 -1.31 -14.91
CA LYS A 140 1.24 0.06 -15.45
C LYS A 140 1.37 1.13 -14.37
N ILE A 141 0.60 1.01 -13.29
CA ILE A 141 0.62 2.03 -12.24
C ILE A 141 1.90 1.97 -11.39
N SER A 142 2.43 0.78 -11.13
CA SER A 142 3.70 0.63 -10.41
C SER A 142 4.88 1.22 -11.21
N ASN A 143 4.93 1.00 -12.52
CA ASN A 143 5.93 1.62 -13.39
C ASN A 143 5.79 3.15 -13.36
N LEU A 144 4.56 3.67 -13.49
CA LEU A 144 4.31 5.10 -13.41
C LEU A 144 4.83 5.71 -12.10
N ILE A 145 4.53 5.10 -10.94
CA ILE A 145 5.01 5.58 -9.63
C ILE A 145 6.54 5.55 -9.57
N THR A 146 7.17 4.52 -10.13
CA THR A 146 8.64 4.42 -10.20
C THR A 146 9.22 5.55 -11.03
N ASP A 147 8.70 5.77 -12.24
CA ASP A 147 9.16 6.84 -13.13
C ASP A 147 8.96 8.21 -12.50
N MET A 148 7.78 8.47 -11.90
CA MET A 148 7.48 9.70 -11.17
C MET A 148 8.46 9.95 -10.02
N THR A 149 8.84 8.91 -9.29
CA THR A 149 9.83 9.01 -8.20
C THR A 149 11.20 9.38 -8.73
N ILE A 150 11.64 8.79 -9.85
CA ILE A 150 12.92 9.05 -10.50
C ILE A 150 13.01 10.49 -11.02
N ILE A 151 11.97 10.99 -11.66
CA ILE A 151 11.93 12.37 -12.20
C ILE A 151 11.69 13.44 -11.14
N GLY A 152 11.43 13.06 -9.89
CA GLY A 152 11.21 13.99 -8.78
C GLY A 152 9.83 14.62 -8.78
N ALA A 153 8.79 13.85 -9.10
CA ALA A 153 7.40 14.30 -9.00
C ALA A 153 7.05 14.80 -7.60
N THR A 154 6.10 15.71 -7.50
CA THR A 154 5.62 16.26 -6.23
C THR A 154 4.91 15.20 -5.37
N ASP A 155 4.84 15.43 -4.07
CA ASP A 155 4.16 14.54 -3.13
C ASP A 155 2.66 14.40 -3.45
N ASP A 156 1.99 15.47 -3.93
CA ASP A 156 0.60 15.40 -4.40
C ASP A 156 0.45 14.50 -5.64
N GLU A 157 1.32 14.65 -6.62
CA GLU A 157 1.31 13.79 -7.81
C GLU A 157 1.52 12.33 -7.44
N LEU A 158 2.50 12.03 -6.57
CA LEU A 158 2.73 10.69 -6.06
C LEU A 158 1.52 10.16 -5.28
N ALA A 159 0.91 10.96 -4.40
CA ALA A 159 -0.25 10.57 -3.64
C ALA A 159 -1.45 10.22 -4.54
N ARG A 160 -1.67 10.97 -5.63
CA ARG A 160 -2.70 10.64 -6.63
C ARG A 160 -2.46 9.30 -7.30
N ALA A 161 -1.22 9.05 -7.74
CA ALA A 161 -0.86 7.78 -8.35
C ALA A 161 -1.01 6.60 -7.37
N VAL A 162 -0.61 6.79 -6.11
CA VAL A 162 -0.73 5.77 -5.06
C VAL A 162 -2.20 5.50 -4.71
N ARG A 163 -3.06 6.53 -4.56
CA ARG A 163 -4.50 6.29 -4.36
C ARG A 163 -5.09 5.44 -5.49
N HIS A 164 -4.72 5.74 -6.73
CA HIS A 164 -5.17 4.93 -7.86
C HIS A 164 -4.64 3.50 -7.80
N SER A 165 -3.40 3.28 -7.40
CA SER A 165 -2.85 1.93 -7.25
C SER A 165 -3.58 1.11 -6.18
N MET A 166 -3.99 1.73 -5.07
CA MET A 166 -4.80 1.10 -4.02
C MET A 166 -6.17 0.66 -4.55
N VAL A 167 -6.77 1.43 -5.45
CA VAL A 167 -8.03 1.04 -6.11
C VAL A 167 -7.80 -0.08 -7.10
N VAL A 168 -6.73 -0.03 -7.90
CA VAL A 168 -6.42 -1.03 -8.92
C VAL A 168 -6.19 -2.41 -8.31
N ILE A 169 -5.42 -2.51 -7.21
CA ILE A 169 -5.12 -3.80 -6.57
C ILE A 169 -6.39 -4.48 -6.04
N ASP A 170 -7.34 -3.70 -5.57
CA ASP A 170 -8.59 -4.19 -4.98
C ASP A 170 -9.76 -4.27 -5.98
N ALA A 171 -9.59 -3.73 -7.18
CA ALA A 171 -10.69 -3.52 -8.14
C ALA A 171 -11.36 -4.82 -8.60
N GLU A 172 -10.62 -5.89 -8.80
CA GLU A 172 -11.17 -7.19 -9.19
C GLU A 172 -11.90 -7.86 -8.03
N LYS A 173 -11.27 -7.91 -6.86
CA LYS A 173 -11.79 -8.54 -5.64
C LYS A 173 -13.08 -7.86 -5.13
N HIS A 174 -13.13 -6.54 -5.21
CA HIS A 174 -14.22 -5.74 -4.64
C HIS A 174 -15.10 -5.02 -5.68
N HIS A 175 -14.90 -5.31 -6.96
CA HIS A 175 -15.70 -4.76 -8.05
C HIS A 175 -15.70 -3.22 -8.08
N LEU A 176 -14.50 -2.61 -7.98
CA LEU A 176 -14.37 -1.15 -7.90
C LEU A 176 -14.36 -0.49 -9.29
N ASP A 177 -14.88 0.73 -9.38
CA ASP A 177 -14.80 1.58 -10.59
C ASP A 177 -13.39 2.19 -10.72
N TYR A 178 -12.43 1.36 -11.11
CA TYR A 178 -11.04 1.78 -11.29
C TYR A 178 -10.85 2.81 -12.41
N LYS A 179 -11.74 2.82 -13.41
CA LYS A 179 -11.72 3.83 -14.49
C LYS A 179 -12.11 5.22 -14.00
N GLN A 180 -13.03 5.29 -13.05
CA GLN A 180 -13.33 6.57 -12.41
C GLN A 180 -12.17 7.03 -11.54
N SER A 181 -11.55 6.12 -10.79
CA SER A 181 -10.33 6.43 -10.04
C SER A 181 -9.18 6.93 -10.92
N GLU A 182 -8.99 6.36 -12.12
CA GLU A 182 -8.01 6.84 -13.10
C GLU A 182 -8.26 8.32 -13.48
N LYS A 183 -9.53 8.70 -13.66
CA LYS A 183 -9.94 10.07 -13.99
C LYS A 183 -9.77 11.02 -12.80
N ASP A 184 -10.30 10.65 -11.63
CA ASP A 184 -10.29 11.47 -10.42
C ASP A 184 -8.86 11.80 -9.97
N ASN A 185 -7.94 10.88 -10.15
CA ASN A 185 -6.53 11.07 -9.85
C ASN A 185 -5.70 11.61 -11.04
N ASN A 186 -6.36 11.91 -12.16
CA ASN A 186 -5.72 12.48 -13.36
C ASN A 186 -4.49 11.70 -13.85
N ILE A 187 -4.58 10.39 -13.84
CA ILE A 187 -3.46 9.47 -14.12
C ILE A 187 -2.92 9.64 -15.54
N GLN A 188 -3.78 9.99 -16.50
CA GLN A 188 -3.35 10.23 -17.88
C GLN A 188 -2.39 11.42 -18.00
N ALA A 189 -2.65 12.51 -17.28
CA ALA A 189 -1.74 13.66 -17.27
C ALA A 189 -0.41 13.31 -16.59
N LEU A 190 -0.44 12.52 -15.51
CA LEU A 190 0.79 12.05 -14.86
C LEU A 190 1.65 11.22 -15.81
N LYS A 191 1.04 10.33 -16.61
CA LYS A 191 1.74 9.56 -17.66
C LYS A 191 2.37 10.45 -18.70
N GLN A 192 1.66 11.48 -19.17
CA GLN A 192 2.17 12.43 -20.17
C GLN A 192 3.36 13.22 -19.63
N ASN A 193 3.30 13.66 -18.37
CA ASN A 193 4.41 14.36 -17.74
C ASN A 193 5.67 13.49 -17.70
N CYS A 194 5.55 12.21 -17.31
CA CYS A 194 6.69 11.29 -17.31
C CYS A 194 7.31 11.11 -18.71
N LEU A 195 6.50 10.99 -19.74
CA LEU A 195 7.00 10.85 -21.14
C LEU A 195 7.77 12.06 -21.62
N LEU A 196 7.42 13.27 -21.19
CA LEU A 196 8.14 14.50 -21.54
C LEU A 196 9.54 14.59 -20.92
N TYR A 197 9.78 13.92 -19.80
CA TYR A 197 11.08 13.90 -19.13
C TYR A 197 12.00 12.76 -19.59
N THR A 198 11.47 11.76 -20.31
CA THR A 198 12.21 10.59 -20.81
C THR A 198 12.53 10.66 -22.30
N SER A 199 12.10 11.69 -22.99
CA SER A 199 12.37 12.01 -24.40
C SER A 199 13.42 13.13 -24.49
#